data_2d2ccb9b8a9bddde609429ca881f5fd7
#
_entry.id   2d2ccb9b8a9bddde609429ca881f5fd7
#
_cell.length_a   1.000
_cell.length_b   1.000
_cell.length_c   1.000
_cell.angle_alpha   90.00
_cell.angle_beta   90.00
_cell.angle_gamma   90.00
#
_symmetry.space_group_name_H-M   'P 1'
#
loop_
_entity.id
_entity.type
_entity.pdbx_description
1 polymer ?
#
loop_
_entity_poly.entity_id
_entity_poly.type
_entity_poly.pdbx_seq_one_letter_code
_entity_poly.pdbx_strand_id
1 'polypeptide(L)'
;MSALHFASSEEPSEKPLLGEPDHGSPAYQEFVLETEMREDEISEYFEVRHRKLRTEPILRAYFQLAYDGRNWGDPKISSRAQKEKLYQKIAIQWRDLIKKGATEGETIFVPWAALAGASPEDYSKQLQHVKDSSHPLLWKALMAANLKSMQDVVAVYAREIALANGDAPHKEAERESLRQLLVAGDSPTGLKPENLYRIFNTPEQQEVRRLRRRLEKHRAMSPGAPPRGMALVDRAKPVEPRVFVRGNSRAPGKTVPRQFLLALSGNDRKPFQQGSGRLELAKAIACADNPLTARVFVNRTWMQFFGRSLVESPSDFGVRTPEPLLHEVLDALAWQFMQDGWSMKKLHRTVLQSQLYQQDSVAGKNARTKDVANVYATRMERRRLEFEAMRDAVLAVSDSLDLQTGGHPAELFKQPFSKRRALYGFIDRQNLPSTFRTFDMASPDAHSPQRLNTTVPQQALFMMNGPLVEQQAETLAKQARDHSSGEVIPFLYNRLFARLPDAEETMLGHGFIDSWTSDGDFEDGLQAYAHALLCSNEFMFVD
;
A
#
# COMPACT_ATOMS: atom_id res chain seq x y z
N MET A 1 6.00 -7.28 21.17
CA MET A 1 5.57 -6.44 20.02
C MET A 1 4.05 -6.30 19.85
N SER A 2 3.23 -6.74 20.78
CA SER A 2 1.76 -6.66 20.69
C SER A 2 1.16 -5.34 21.19
N ALA A 3 1.96 -4.35 21.49
CA ALA A 3 1.49 -3.09 22.09
C ALA A 3 1.12 -2.00 21.07
N LEU A 4 1.39 -2.19 19.81
CA LEU A 4 1.06 -1.25 18.74
C LEU A 4 -0.14 -1.78 17.96
N HIS A 5 -1.34 -1.48 18.41
CA HIS A 5 -2.47 -1.48 17.51
C HIS A 5 -2.26 -0.34 16.52
N PHE A 6 -1.77 -0.68 15.34
CA PHE A 6 -1.93 0.22 14.20
C PHE A 6 -3.43 0.45 14.02
N ALA A 7 -3.81 1.71 13.78
CA ALA A 7 -5.13 1.98 13.24
C ALA A 7 -5.36 0.98 12.09
N SER A 8 -6.51 0.32 12.10
CA SER A 8 -6.84 -0.55 10.99
C SER A 8 -6.78 0.29 9.71
N SER A 9 -6.41 -0.31 8.59
CA SER A 9 -6.40 0.36 7.28
C SER A 9 -7.77 0.92 6.85
N GLU A 10 -8.79 0.76 7.69
CA GLU A 10 -10.17 1.17 7.52
C GLU A 10 -10.52 2.49 8.22
N GLU A 11 -9.67 2.96 9.16
CA GLU A 11 -9.85 4.31 9.70
C GLU A 11 -9.05 5.28 8.84
N PRO A 12 -9.68 6.37 8.33
CA PRO A 12 -8.95 7.40 7.63
C PRO A 12 -7.88 7.92 8.60
N SER A 13 -6.63 7.63 8.32
CA SER A 13 -5.54 8.34 8.96
C SER A 13 -5.72 9.80 8.56
N GLU A 14 -6.05 10.66 9.49
CA GLU A 14 -5.98 12.09 9.24
C GLU A 14 -4.55 12.39 8.79
N LYS A 15 -4.43 12.85 7.57
CA LYS A 15 -3.15 13.31 7.03
C LYS A 15 -3.10 14.80 7.32
N PRO A 16 -2.48 15.23 8.44
CA PRO A 16 -2.42 16.64 8.75
C PRO A 16 -1.71 17.41 7.65
N LEU A 17 -2.18 18.59 7.38
CA LEU A 17 -1.53 19.53 6.47
C LEU A 17 -0.15 19.90 7.01
N LEU A 18 0.83 20.01 6.13
CA LEU A 18 2.18 20.50 6.44
C LEU A 18 2.30 22.00 6.17
N GLY A 19 1.23 22.73 6.33
CA GLY A 19 1.09 24.18 6.12
C GLY A 19 -0.35 24.52 5.75
N GLU A 20 -0.70 25.79 5.79
CA GLU A 20 -1.99 26.26 5.30
C GLU A 20 -1.99 26.28 3.76
N PRO A 21 -3.01 25.71 3.11
CA PRO A 21 -3.14 25.80 1.66
C PRO A 21 -3.47 27.22 1.23
N ASP A 22 -3.02 27.62 0.06
CA ASP A 22 -3.46 28.88 -0.55
C ASP A 22 -4.89 28.72 -1.09
N HIS A 23 -5.86 28.97 -0.21
CA HIS A 23 -7.29 28.87 -0.52
C HIS A 23 -7.75 29.75 -1.69
N GLY A 24 -7.02 30.81 -2.01
CA GLY A 24 -7.32 31.74 -3.09
C GLY A 24 -6.79 31.31 -4.45
N SER A 25 -5.88 30.35 -4.50
CA SER A 25 -5.28 29.93 -5.78
C SER A 25 -6.27 29.15 -6.65
N PRO A 26 -6.35 29.42 -7.97
CA PRO A 26 -7.18 28.64 -8.88
C PRO A 26 -6.87 27.15 -8.85
N ALA A 27 -5.59 26.78 -8.71
CA ALA A 27 -5.16 25.38 -8.64
C ALA A 27 -5.70 24.68 -7.39
N TYR A 28 -5.77 25.35 -6.23
CA TYR A 28 -6.37 24.79 -5.04
C TYR A 28 -7.87 24.62 -5.16
N GLN A 29 -8.58 25.61 -5.76
CA GLN A 29 -10.01 25.52 -5.98
C GLN A 29 -10.37 24.35 -6.91
N GLU A 30 -9.63 24.18 -8.01
CA GLU A 30 -9.79 23.03 -8.92
C GLU A 30 -9.50 21.71 -8.20
N PHE A 31 -8.46 21.65 -7.37
CA PHE A 31 -8.14 20.49 -6.56
C PHE A 31 -9.30 20.10 -5.62
N VAL A 32 -9.92 21.07 -4.94
CA VAL A 32 -11.05 20.82 -4.02
C VAL A 32 -12.25 20.29 -4.80
N LEU A 33 -12.65 20.97 -5.88
CA LEU A 33 -13.78 20.58 -6.70
C LEU A 33 -13.61 19.15 -7.26
N GLU A 34 -12.44 18.85 -7.81
CA GLU A 34 -12.16 17.51 -8.35
C GLU A 34 -12.07 16.43 -7.24
N THR A 35 -11.62 16.80 -6.04
CA THR A 35 -11.62 15.90 -4.88
C THR A 35 -13.06 15.52 -4.50
N GLU A 36 -13.95 16.51 -4.36
CA GLU A 36 -15.37 16.31 -4.06
C GLU A 36 -16.05 15.44 -5.11
N MET A 37 -15.85 15.72 -6.39
CA MET A 37 -16.39 14.90 -7.49
C MET A 37 -15.96 13.42 -7.40
N ARG A 38 -14.72 13.15 -7.01
CA ARG A 38 -14.20 11.78 -6.87
C ARG A 38 -14.70 11.09 -5.60
N GLU A 39 -14.91 11.83 -4.54
CA GLU A 39 -15.55 11.32 -3.31
C GLU A 39 -17.01 10.98 -3.56
N ASP A 40 -17.71 11.83 -4.28
CA ASP A 40 -19.10 11.60 -4.69
C ASP A 40 -19.21 10.38 -5.62
N GLU A 41 -18.29 10.19 -6.58
CA GLU A 41 -18.25 8.98 -7.43
C GLU A 41 -18.15 7.69 -6.59
N ILE A 42 -17.35 7.72 -5.53
CA ILE A 42 -17.22 6.58 -4.61
C ILE A 42 -18.52 6.39 -3.80
N SER A 43 -19.06 7.47 -3.26
CA SER A 43 -20.28 7.44 -2.45
C SER A 43 -21.47 6.95 -3.28
N GLU A 44 -21.64 7.46 -4.49
CA GLU A 44 -22.67 7.04 -5.40
C GLU A 44 -22.55 5.56 -5.79
N TYR A 45 -21.31 5.07 -5.97
CA TYR A 45 -21.07 3.65 -6.25
C TYR A 45 -21.63 2.73 -5.16
N PHE A 46 -21.49 3.13 -3.89
CA PHE A 46 -22.05 2.39 -2.76
C PHE A 46 -23.56 2.58 -2.65
N GLU A 47 -24.05 3.81 -2.80
CA GLU A 47 -25.46 4.15 -2.67
C GLU A 47 -26.33 3.44 -3.71
N VAL A 48 -25.90 3.40 -4.96
CA VAL A 48 -26.61 2.70 -6.04
C VAL A 48 -26.76 1.22 -5.71
N ARG A 49 -25.70 0.58 -5.19
CA ARG A 49 -25.73 -0.84 -4.83
C ARG A 49 -26.56 -1.10 -3.58
N HIS A 50 -26.48 -0.21 -2.62
CA HIS A 50 -27.29 -0.28 -1.40
C HIS A 50 -28.78 -0.18 -1.71
N ARG A 51 -29.19 0.81 -2.50
CA ARG A 51 -30.57 0.97 -2.95
C ARG A 51 -31.07 -0.25 -3.72
N LYS A 52 -30.22 -0.86 -4.56
CA LYS A 52 -30.55 -2.06 -5.32
C LYS A 52 -30.92 -3.25 -4.42
N LEU A 53 -30.33 -3.39 -3.23
CA LEU A 53 -30.63 -4.48 -2.29
C LEU A 53 -32.10 -4.49 -1.83
N ARG A 54 -32.77 -3.33 -1.85
CA ARG A 54 -34.14 -3.11 -1.37
C ARG A 54 -35.17 -3.07 -2.50
N THR A 55 -34.78 -3.35 -3.73
CA THR A 55 -35.70 -3.43 -4.86
C THR A 55 -36.44 -4.75 -4.89
N GLU A 56 -37.69 -4.73 -5.39
CA GLU A 56 -38.55 -5.92 -5.48
C GLU A 56 -37.87 -7.12 -6.15
N PRO A 57 -37.21 -7.00 -7.33
CA PRO A 57 -36.59 -8.15 -7.99
C PRO A 57 -35.51 -8.80 -7.14
N ILE A 58 -34.73 -8.00 -6.43
CA ILE A 58 -33.62 -8.49 -5.60
C ILE A 58 -34.12 -9.10 -4.30
N LEU A 59 -35.10 -8.47 -3.64
CA LEU A 59 -35.79 -9.05 -2.46
C LEU A 59 -36.45 -10.36 -2.84
N ARG A 60 -37.16 -10.42 -3.97
CA ARG A 60 -37.78 -11.63 -4.49
C ARG A 60 -36.77 -12.76 -4.67
N ALA A 61 -35.61 -12.47 -5.25
CA ALA A 61 -34.56 -13.46 -5.43
C ALA A 61 -34.01 -13.98 -4.08
N TYR A 62 -33.78 -13.10 -3.11
CA TYR A 62 -33.34 -13.52 -1.76
C TYR A 62 -34.40 -14.35 -1.03
N PHE A 63 -35.67 -13.96 -1.11
CA PHE A 63 -36.78 -14.68 -0.47
C PHE A 63 -37.00 -16.02 -1.14
N GLN A 64 -36.86 -16.12 -2.46
CA GLN A 64 -36.90 -17.38 -3.19
C GLN A 64 -35.81 -18.35 -2.73
N LEU A 65 -34.57 -17.85 -2.58
CA LEU A 65 -33.46 -18.65 -2.03
C LEU A 65 -33.73 -19.12 -0.59
N ALA A 66 -34.33 -18.26 0.22
CA ALA A 66 -34.71 -18.62 1.60
C ALA A 66 -35.79 -19.71 1.64
N TYR A 67 -36.74 -19.70 0.69
CA TYR A 67 -37.78 -20.72 0.58
C TYR A 67 -37.25 -22.06 0.05
N ASP A 68 -36.46 -22.05 -1.00
CA ASP A 68 -35.90 -23.26 -1.63
C ASP A 68 -34.98 -24.05 -0.69
N GLY A 69 -34.53 -23.42 0.38
CA GLY A 69 -33.84 -24.04 1.49
C GLY A 69 -34.82 -24.63 2.55
N ARG A 70 -35.75 -25.49 2.15
CA ARG A 70 -36.75 -26.11 3.07
C ARG A 70 -36.14 -26.71 4.34
N ASN A 71 -34.93 -27.23 4.25
CA ASN A 71 -34.09 -27.57 5.39
C ASN A 71 -33.35 -26.32 5.80
N TRP A 72 -33.84 -25.60 6.78
CA TRP A 72 -33.29 -24.38 7.36
C TRP A 72 -31.78 -24.46 7.77
N GLY A 73 -31.02 -25.14 7.04
CA GLY A 73 -29.60 -25.37 7.21
C GLY A 73 -28.92 -25.72 5.88
N ASP A 74 -29.56 -25.44 4.72
CA ASP A 74 -29.00 -25.78 3.42
C ASP A 74 -27.62 -25.16 3.26
N PRO A 75 -26.54 -25.96 3.27
CA PRO A 75 -25.17 -25.48 3.08
C PRO A 75 -24.94 -24.92 1.67
N LYS A 76 -25.90 -25.17 0.75
CA LYS A 76 -25.81 -24.74 -0.65
C LYS A 76 -26.33 -23.32 -0.91
N ILE A 77 -26.97 -22.66 0.07
CA ILE A 77 -27.52 -21.31 -0.13
C ILE A 77 -26.46 -20.32 -0.62
N SER A 78 -25.25 -20.39 -0.10
CA SER A 78 -24.15 -19.53 -0.51
C SER A 78 -23.76 -19.74 -1.98
N SER A 79 -23.64 -20.99 -2.43
CA SER A 79 -23.29 -21.30 -3.81
C SER A 79 -24.43 -20.99 -4.78
N ARG A 80 -25.69 -21.12 -4.34
CA ARG A 80 -26.87 -20.72 -5.12
C ARG A 80 -26.94 -19.20 -5.27
N ALA A 81 -26.75 -18.45 -4.17
CA ALA A 81 -26.69 -17.00 -4.21
C ALA A 81 -25.59 -16.50 -5.16
N GLN A 82 -24.42 -17.16 -5.15
CA GLN A 82 -23.33 -16.83 -6.07
C GLN A 82 -23.71 -17.05 -7.54
N LYS A 83 -24.39 -18.15 -7.87
CA LYS A 83 -24.87 -18.43 -9.23
C LYS A 83 -25.85 -17.37 -9.72
N GLU A 84 -26.71 -16.87 -8.85
CA GLU A 84 -27.71 -15.82 -9.12
C GLU A 84 -27.13 -14.40 -9.00
N LYS A 85 -25.82 -14.26 -8.80
CA LYS A 85 -25.11 -12.98 -8.62
C LYS A 85 -25.64 -12.15 -7.44
N LEU A 86 -26.07 -12.82 -6.39
CA LEU A 86 -26.51 -12.25 -5.12
C LEU A 86 -25.40 -12.33 -4.08
N TYR A 87 -25.46 -11.45 -3.08
CA TYR A 87 -24.49 -11.49 -1.98
C TYR A 87 -24.79 -12.63 -1.02
N GLN A 88 -23.86 -13.56 -0.89
CA GLN A 88 -24.00 -14.78 -0.09
C GLN A 88 -24.39 -14.49 1.37
N LYS A 89 -23.73 -13.49 1.96
CA LYS A 89 -23.98 -13.10 3.35
C LYS A 89 -25.40 -12.57 3.56
N ILE A 90 -25.89 -11.76 2.64
CA ILE A 90 -27.26 -11.23 2.66
C ILE A 90 -28.27 -12.37 2.51
N ALA A 91 -28.01 -13.33 1.61
CA ALA A 91 -28.90 -14.49 1.43
C ALA A 91 -29.02 -15.33 2.71
N ILE A 92 -27.91 -15.58 3.41
CA ILE A 92 -27.91 -16.28 4.69
C ILE A 92 -28.69 -15.49 5.74
N GLN A 93 -28.46 -14.19 5.85
CA GLN A 93 -29.15 -13.36 6.83
C GLN A 93 -30.67 -13.30 6.59
N TRP A 94 -31.12 -13.18 5.32
CA TRP A 94 -32.56 -13.24 5.00
C TRP A 94 -33.16 -14.59 5.35
N ARG A 95 -32.50 -15.71 5.00
CA ARG A 95 -32.95 -17.03 5.40
C ARG A 95 -33.12 -17.14 6.91
N ASP A 96 -32.12 -16.71 7.67
CA ASP A 96 -32.09 -16.84 9.12
C ASP A 96 -33.16 -15.94 9.78
N LEU A 97 -33.38 -14.73 9.25
CA LEU A 97 -34.41 -13.81 9.69
C LEU A 97 -35.81 -14.37 9.44
N ILE A 98 -36.11 -14.86 8.24
CA ILE A 98 -37.40 -15.47 7.89
C ILE A 98 -37.64 -16.72 8.74
N LYS A 99 -36.63 -17.56 8.91
CA LYS A 99 -36.73 -18.75 9.77
C LYS A 99 -37.05 -18.37 11.20
N LYS A 100 -36.30 -17.40 11.78
CA LYS A 100 -36.51 -16.94 13.15
C LYS A 100 -37.92 -16.39 13.33
N GLY A 101 -38.32 -15.43 12.48
CA GLY A 101 -39.65 -14.81 12.57
C GLY A 101 -40.81 -15.81 12.38
N ALA A 102 -40.64 -16.79 11.47
CA ALA A 102 -41.62 -17.86 11.29
C ALA A 102 -41.72 -18.79 12.51
N THR A 103 -40.61 -19.04 13.22
CA THR A 103 -40.59 -19.90 14.41
C THR A 103 -41.10 -19.18 15.67
N GLU A 104 -40.75 -17.90 15.82
CA GLU A 104 -41.13 -17.06 16.96
C GLU A 104 -42.55 -16.48 16.82
N GLY A 105 -43.21 -16.65 15.67
CA GLY A 105 -44.54 -16.15 15.42
C GLY A 105 -44.63 -14.65 15.21
N GLU A 106 -43.55 -14.04 14.62
CA GLU A 106 -43.57 -12.63 14.25
C GLU A 106 -44.67 -12.36 13.22
N THR A 107 -45.53 -11.36 13.45
CA THR A 107 -46.71 -11.06 12.64
C THR A 107 -46.45 -10.98 11.15
N ILE A 108 -45.25 -10.50 10.74
CA ILE A 108 -44.82 -10.41 9.35
C ILE A 108 -44.62 -11.80 8.73
N PHE A 109 -44.10 -12.77 9.47
CA PHE A 109 -43.75 -14.10 8.95
C PHE A 109 -44.76 -15.20 9.31
N VAL A 110 -45.81 -14.92 10.09
CA VAL A 110 -46.89 -15.86 10.38
C VAL A 110 -47.57 -16.37 9.10
N PRO A 111 -48.00 -15.52 8.13
CA PRO A 111 -48.57 -16.02 6.87
C PRO A 111 -47.57 -16.86 6.08
N TRP A 112 -46.31 -16.48 6.06
CA TRP A 112 -45.24 -17.24 5.39
C TRP A 112 -45.17 -18.67 5.96
N ALA A 113 -45.12 -18.81 7.29
CA ALA A 113 -45.01 -20.08 7.97
C ALA A 113 -46.24 -20.98 7.67
N ALA A 114 -47.43 -20.40 7.69
CA ALA A 114 -48.69 -21.11 7.41
C ALA A 114 -48.75 -21.64 5.97
N LEU A 115 -48.22 -20.90 5.00
CA LEU A 115 -48.27 -21.24 3.58
C LEU A 115 -47.13 -22.14 3.13
N ALA A 116 -45.95 -22.05 3.74
CA ALA A 116 -44.77 -22.75 3.31
C ALA A 116 -44.87 -24.28 3.31
N GLY A 117 -45.75 -24.84 4.14
CA GLY A 117 -45.99 -26.28 4.24
C GLY A 117 -47.35 -26.74 3.67
N ALA A 118 -48.20 -25.80 3.21
CA ALA A 118 -49.54 -26.08 2.75
C ALA A 118 -49.62 -26.35 1.24
N SER A 119 -50.69 -27.05 0.79
CA SER A 119 -50.96 -27.14 -0.65
C SER A 119 -51.62 -25.85 -1.16
N PRO A 120 -51.44 -25.47 -2.44
CA PRO A 120 -52.02 -24.25 -2.99
C PRO A 120 -53.55 -24.15 -2.83
N GLU A 121 -54.22 -25.27 -2.83
CA GLU A 121 -55.67 -25.36 -2.65
C GLU A 121 -56.10 -24.94 -1.24
N ASP A 122 -55.23 -25.13 -0.24
CA ASP A 122 -55.48 -24.79 1.15
C ASP A 122 -55.04 -23.36 1.54
N TYR A 123 -54.38 -22.63 0.65
CA TYR A 123 -53.81 -21.32 0.97
C TYR A 123 -54.81 -20.32 1.53
N SER A 124 -56.00 -20.22 0.92
CA SER A 124 -57.04 -19.32 1.40
C SER A 124 -57.55 -19.70 2.79
N LYS A 125 -57.69 -21.00 3.07
CA LYS A 125 -58.09 -21.52 4.37
C LYS A 125 -57.06 -21.25 5.46
N GLN A 126 -55.77 -21.48 5.13
CA GLN A 126 -54.67 -21.23 6.05
C GLN A 126 -54.56 -19.74 6.37
N LEU A 127 -54.65 -18.84 5.36
CA LEU A 127 -54.61 -17.40 5.57
C LEU A 127 -55.77 -16.91 6.46
N GLN A 128 -56.97 -17.49 6.33
CA GLN A 128 -58.07 -17.13 7.22
C GLN A 128 -57.82 -17.55 8.67
N HIS A 129 -57.19 -18.70 8.88
CA HIS A 129 -56.86 -19.20 10.22
C HIS A 129 -55.83 -18.30 10.96
N VAL A 130 -54.91 -17.68 10.25
CA VAL A 130 -53.84 -16.85 10.84
C VAL A 130 -54.11 -15.34 10.75
N LYS A 131 -55.33 -14.92 10.38
CA LYS A 131 -55.70 -13.52 10.15
C LYS A 131 -55.30 -12.59 11.28
N ASP A 132 -55.70 -12.91 12.50
CA ASP A 132 -55.57 -12.04 13.67
C ASP A 132 -54.12 -11.98 14.20
N SER A 133 -53.29 -12.96 13.85
CA SER A 133 -51.88 -13.02 14.20
C SER A 133 -50.94 -12.54 13.09
N SER A 134 -51.50 -12.12 11.94
CA SER A 134 -50.75 -11.73 10.77
C SER A 134 -50.63 -10.23 10.64
N HIS A 135 -49.57 -9.79 9.96
CA HIS A 135 -49.37 -8.38 9.58
C HIS A 135 -50.47 -7.93 8.60
N PRO A 136 -51.28 -6.89 8.92
CA PRO A 136 -52.50 -6.56 8.19
C PRO A 136 -52.31 -6.32 6.69
N LEU A 137 -51.27 -5.54 6.32
CA LEU A 137 -50.98 -5.24 4.90
C LEU A 137 -50.59 -6.50 4.14
N LEU A 138 -49.73 -7.33 4.69
CA LEU A 138 -49.31 -8.58 4.05
C LEU A 138 -50.44 -9.58 3.92
N TRP A 139 -51.24 -9.74 4.98
CA TRP A 139 -52.40 -10.61 4.94
C TRP A 139 -53.38 -10.18 3.85
N LYS A 140 -53.72 -8.87 3.79
CA LYS A 140 -54.63 -8.31 2.78
C LYS A 140 -54.06 -8.51 1.35
N ALA A 141 -52.76 -8.29 1.15
CA ALA A 141 -52.13 -8.47 -0.14
C ALA A 141 -52.12 -9.94 -0.59
N LEU A 142 -51.85 -10.87 0.33
CA LEU A 142 -51.87 -12.31 0.06
C LEU A 142 -53.31 -12.81 -0.25
N MET A 143 -54.33 -12.35 0.47
CA MET A 143 -55.71 -12.71 0.21
C MET A 143 -56.24 -12.17 -1.13
N ALA A 144 -55.76 -11.00 -1.57
CA ALA A 144 -56.12 -10.40 -2.85
C ALA A 144 -55.38 -11.03 -4.04
N ALA A 145 -54.30 -11.76 -3.81
CA ALA A 145 -53.47 -12.34 -4.85
C ALA A 145 -54.00 -13.73 -5.27
N ASN A 146 -53.87 -14.08 -6.55
CA ASN A 146 -54.15 -15.41 -7.05
C ASN A 146 -52.94 -16.33 -6.81
N LEU A 147 -52.84 -16.89 -5.61
CA LEU A 147 -51.72 -17.72 -5.16
C LEU A 147 -51.85 -19.15 -5.68
N LYS A 148 -50.99 -19.53 -6.62
CA LYS A 148 -50.90 -20.87 -7.20
C LYS A 148 -49.68 -21.66 -6.71
N SER A 149 -48.74 -20.97 -6.09
CA SER A 149 -47.48 -21.55 -5.63
C SER A 149 -46.86 -20.67 -4.54
N MET A 150 -45.89 -21.23 -3.82
CA MET A 150 -45.09 -20.43 -2.89
C MET A 150 -44.26 -19.32 -3.57
N GLN A 151 -44.02 -19.46 -4.87
CA GLN A 151 -43.34 -18.39 -5.65
C GLN A 151 -44.23 -17.14 -5.76
N ASP A 152 -45.55 -17.29 -5.81
CA ASP A 152 -46.50 -16.17 -5.79
C ASP A 152 -46.52 -15.49 -4.43
N VAL A 153 -46.45 -16.28 -3.36
CA VAL A 153 -46.29 -15.76 -1.99
C VAL A 153 -45.03 -14.93 -1.84
N VAL A 154 -43.89 -15.47 -2.31
CA VAL A 154 -42.58 -14.77 -2.34
C VAL A 154 -42.71 -13.46 -3.10
N ALA A 155 -43.39 -13.44 -4.25
CA ALA A 155 -43.55 -12.22 -5.06
C ALA A 155 -44.38 -11.16 -4.31
N VAL A 156 -45.46 -11.56 -3.60
CA VAL A 156 -46.25 -10.62 -2.80
C VAL A 156 -45.43 -10.04 -1.67
N TYR A 157 -44.68 -10.87 -0.93
CA TYR A 157 -43.80 -10.38 0.14
C TYR A 157 -42.77 -9.41 -0.36
N ALA A 158 -42.07 -9.75 -1.44
CA ALA A 158 -41.04 -8.89 -2.01
C ALA A 158 -41.63 -7.55 -2.46
N ARG A 159 -42.80 -7.54 -3.08
CA ARG A 159 -43.49 -6.35 -3.53
C ARG A 159 -43.90 -5.44 -2.37
N GLU A 160 -44.59 -5.98 -1.37
CA GLU A 160 -45.11 -5.18 -0.26
C GLU A 160 -43.97 -4.60 0.61
N ILE A 161 -42.91 -5.38 0.84
CA ILE A 161 -41.75 -4.93 1.57
C ILE A 161 -40.98 -3.87 0.74
N ALA A 162 -40.82 -4.04 -0.57
CA ALA A 162 -40.20 -3.05 -1.43
C ALA A 162 -41.01 -1.73 -1.48
N LEU A 163 -42.35 -1.79 -1.49
CA LEU A 163 -43.20 -0.61 -1.45
C LEU A 163 -43.12 0.17 -0.13
N ALA A 164 -42.71 -0.49 0.95
CA ALA A 164 -42.46 0.16 2.23
C ALA A 164 -41.10 0.81 2.32
N ASN A 165 -40.21 0.59 1.33
CA ASN A 165 -38.88 1.21 1.32
C ASN A 165 -39.00 2.74 1.18
N GLY A 166 -38.27 3.48 2.02
CA GLY A 166 -38.19 4.94 2.01
C GLY A 166 -37.15 5.45 2.99
N ASP A 167 -36.66 6.67 2.73
CA ASP A 167 -35.63 7.29 3.57
C ASP A 167 -36.23 7.86 4.87
N ALA A 168 -37.52 8.21 4.86
CA ALA A 168 -38.24 8.73 6.02
C ALA A 168 -39.23 7.69 6.58
N PRO A 169 -39.50 7.74 7.91
CA PRO A 169 -40.53 6.90 8.52
C PRO A 169 -41.94 7.12 7.94
N HIS A 170 -42.69 6.04 7.75
CA HIS A 170 -44.08 6.12 7.35
C HIS A 170 -44.99 6.55 8.50
N LYS A 171 -46.02 7.31 8.21
CA LYS A 171 -47.06 7.68 9.22
C LYS A 171 -47.93 6.50 9.64
N GLU A 172 -48.13 5.52 8.75
CA GLU A 172 -48.86 4.31 9.00
C GLU A 172 -47.96 3.28 9.70
N ALA A 173 -48.29 2.89 10.92
CA ALA A 173 -47.51 1.96 11.73
C ALA A 173 -47.24 0.61 11.02
N GLU A 174 -48.24 0.12 10.30
CA GLU A 174 -48.14 -1.13 9.55
C GLU A 174 -47.09 -1.04 8.41
N ARG A 175 -47.06 0.06 7.66
CA ARG A 175 -46.05 0.28 6.60
C ARG A 175 -44.67 0.54 7.18
N GLU A 176 -44.59 1.24 8.30
CA GLU A 176 -43.34 1.48 9.01
C GLU A 176 -42.72 0.17 9.52
N SER A 177 -43.51 -0.78 10.02
CA SER A 177 -42.99 -2.08 10.46
C SER A 177 -42.34 -2.87 9.30
N LEU A 178 -42.89 -2.80 8.08
CA LEU A 178 -42.29 -3.38 6.89
C LEU A 178 -41.02 -2.63 6.46
N ARG A 179 -41.02 -1.29 6.61
CA ARG A 179 -39.80 -0.49 6.35
C ARG A 179 -38.69 -0.89 7.30
N GLN A 180 -38.98 -1.11 8.57
CA GLN A 180 -37.97 -1.51 9.56
C GLN A 180 -37.27 -2.81 9.20
N LEU A 181 -37.95 -3.76 8.54
CA LEU A 181 -37.27 -4.95 7.99
C LEU A 181 -36.14 -4.64 7.01
N LEU A 182 -36.16 -3.47 6.35
CA LEU A 182 -35.14 -3.05 5.38
C LEU A 182 -34.05 -2.17 5.99
N VAL A 183 -34.40 -1.39 7.03
CA VAL A 183 -33.50 -0.31 7.52
C VAL A 183 -32.99 -0.52 8.94
N ALA A 184 -33.57 -1.40 9.73
CA ALA A 184 -33.10 -1.68 11.09
C ALA A 184 -31.65 -2.20 11.07
N GLY A 185 -30.85 -1.84 12.08
CA GLY A 185 -29.42 -2.16 12.09
C GLY A 185 -29.08 -3.65 12.12
N ASP A 186 -30.03 -4.51 12.49
CA ASP A 186 -29.95 -5.96 12.45
C ASP A 186 -30.55 -6.57 11.16
N SER A 187 -31.18 -5.74 10.32
CA SER A 187 -31.70 -6.16 9.02
C SER A 187 -30.56 -6.55 8.05
N PRO A 188 -30.78 -7.55 7.18
CA PRO A 188 -29.83 -7.91 6.13
C PRO A 188 -29.46 -6.75 5.20
N THR A 189 -30.38 -5.79 4.99
CA THR A 189 -30.20 -4.59 4.15
C THR A 189 -30.06 -3.29 4.95
N GLY A 190 -30.09 -3.36 6.29
CA GLY A 190 -30.00 -2.19 7.19
C GLY A 190 -28.56 -1.68 7.42
N LEU A 191 -27.57 -2.31 6.80
CA LEU A 191 -26.19 -1.89 6.91
C LEU A 191 -25.96 -0.54 6.20
N LYS A 192 -25.02 0.24 6.71
CA LYS A 192 -24.59 1.48 6.05
C LYS A 192 -23.95 1.18 4.69
N PRO A 193 -24.09 2.06 3.67
CA PRO A 193 -23.53 1.84 2.35
C PRO A 193 -22.04 1.48 2.37
N GLU A 194 -21.23 2.15 3.19
CA GLU A 194 -19.78 1.95 3.30
C GLU A 194 -19.42 0.51 3.75
N ASN A 195 -20.31 -0.14 4.50
CA ASN A 195 -20.11 -1.50 4.98
C ASN A 195 -20.35 -2.58 3.91
N LEU A 196 -20.91 -2.19 2.75
CA LEU A 196 -21.09 -3.11 1.61
C LEU A 196 -19.78 -3.67 1.09
N TYR A 197 -18.67 -2.94 1.21
CA TYR A 197 -17.37 -3.41 0.77
C TYR A 197 -17.00 -4.81 1.30
N ARG A 198 -17.43 -5.14 2.52
CA ARG A 198 -17.17 -6.43 3.17
C ARG A 198 -17.94 -7.61 2.57
N ILE A 199 -18.96 -7.32 1.78
CA ILE A 199 -19.82 -8.33 1.15
C ILE A 199 -19.75 -8.30 -0.38
N PHE A 200 -19.12 -7.29 -0.95
CA PHE A 200 -18.90 -7.17 -2.38
C PHE A 200 -18.14 -8.37 -2.94
N ASN A 201 -18.48 -8.75 -4.17
CA ASN A 201 -17.71 -9.71 -4.94
C ASN A 201 -16.37 -9.12 -5.41
N THR A 202 -15.49 -9.97 -5.94
CA THR A 202 -14.14 -9.54 -6.37
C THR A 202 -14.14 -8.40 -7.39
N PRO A 203 -14.96 -8.42 -8.47
CA PRO A 203 -15.05 -7.30 -9.40
C PRO A 203 -15.46 -5.97 -8.74
N GLU A 204 -16.45 -6.00 -7.85
CA GLU A 204 -16.91 -4.80 -7.15
C GLU A 204 -15.85 -4.26 -6.19
N GLN A 205 -15.14 -5.13 -5.48
CA GLN A 205 -14.02 -4.73 -4.63
C GLN A 205 -12.87 -4.12 -5.45
N GLN A 206 -12.59 -4.69 -6.62
CA GLN A 206 -11.58 -4.15 -7.55
C GLN A 206 -11.96 -2.75 -8.03
N GLU A 207 -13.25 -2.53 -8.34
CA GLU A 207 -13.74 -1.23 -8.78
C GLU A 207 -13.62 -0.17 -7.68
N VAL A 208 -14.04 -0.49 -6.44
CA VAL A 208 -13.84 0.42 -5.30
C VAL A 208 -12.36 0.74 -5.09
N ARG A 209 -11.49 -0.27 -5.20
CA ARG A 209 -10.04 -0.03 -5.12
C ARG A 209 -9.54 0.89 -6.24
N ARG A 210 -10.06 0.74 -7.46
CA ARG A 210 -9.73 1.60 -8.59
C ARG A 210 -10.14 3.05 -8.33
N LEU A 211 -11.37 3.27 -7.87
CA LEU A 211 -11.89 4.60 -7.54
C LEU A 211 -11.08 5.26 -6.42
N ARG A 212 -10.85 4.54 -5.32
CA ARG A 212 -10.02 5.03 -4.21
C ARG A 212 -8.60 5.36 -4.64
N ARG A 213 -8.00 4.54 -5.52
CA ARG A 213 -6.66 4.80 -6.04
C ARG A 213 -6.62 6.08 -6.88
N ARG A 214 -7.65 6.34 -7.71
CA ARG A 214 -7.77 7.58 -8.47
C ARG A 214 -7.84 8.81 -7.56
N LEU A 215 -8.63 8.72 -6.49
CA LEU A 215 -8.73 9.77 -5.48
C LEU A 215 -7.39 10.01 -4.76
N GLU A 216 -6.74 8.96 -4.28
CA GLU A 216 -5.45 9.09 -3.59
C GLU A 216 -4.34 9.62 -4.51
N LYS A 217 -4.33 9.18 -5.77
CA LYS A 217 -3.41 9.73 -6.76
C LYS A 217 -3.66 11.22 -7.01
N HIS A 218 -4.91 11.64 -7.15
CA HIS A 218 -5.29 13.03 -7.29
C HIS A 218 -4.82 13.85 -6.08
N ARG A 219 -5.10 13.39 -4.86
CA ARG A 219 -4.67 14.04 -3.62
C ARG A 219 -3.15 14.17 -3.47
N ALA A 220 -2.39 13.25 -4.08
CA ALA A 220 -0.93 13.26 -4.02
C ALA A 220 -0.27 14.09 -5.12
N MET A 221 -0.87 14.13 -6.32
CA MET A 221 -0.23 14.59 -7.56
C MET A 221 -0.81 15.88 -8.13
N SER A 222 -1.99 16.31 -7.70
CA SER A 222 -2.59 17.54 -8.22
C SER A 222 -1.74 18.76 -7.85
N PRO A 223 -1.50 19.69 -8.78
CA PRO A 223 -0.73 20.92 -8.51
C PRO A 223 -1.27 21.75 -7.35
N GLY A 224 -2.59 21.73 -7.13
CA GLY A 224 -3.26 22.43 -6.03
C GLY A 224 -3.33 21.64 -4.73
N ALA A 225 -2.86 20.38 -4.71
CA ALA A 225 -2.95 19.56 -3.51
C ALA A 225 -2.06 20.12 -2.39
N PRO A 226 -2.59 20.38 -1.20
CA PRO A 226 -1.76 20.83 -0.09
C PRO A 226 -0.85 19.70 0.39
N PRO A 227 0.39 20.00 0.78
CA PRO A 227 1.31 19.01 1.31
C PRO A 227 0.75 18.39 2.60
N ARG A 228 0.72 17.06 2.65
CA ARG A 228 0.20 16.29 3.80
C ARG A 228 1.24 15.30 4.30
N GLY A 229 1.38 15.19 5.60
CA GLY A 229 2.19 14.16 6.26
C GLY A 229 1.32 13.01 6.76
N MET A 230 1.90 11.82 6.90
CA MET A 230 1.24 10.74 7.64
C MET A 230 1.47 10.94 9.13
N ALA A 231 0.39 10.92 9.91
CA ALA A 231 0.45 10.94 11.36
C ALA A 231 -0.30 9.75 11.96
N LEU A 232 0.19 9.27 13.10
CA LEU A 232 -0.51 8.28 13.90
C LEU A 232 -1.43 9.01 14.89
N VAL A 233 -2.72 8.70 14.84
CA VAL A 233 -3.72 9.23 15.76
C VAL A 233 -4.15 8.13 16.73
N ASP A 234 -4.30 8.47 18.00
CA ASP A 234 -4.78 7.54 19.00
C ASP A 234 -6.28 7.32 18.87
N ARG A 235 -6.72 6.09 19.15
CA ARG A 235 -8.15 5.82 19.33
C ARG A 235 -8.67 6.58 20.53
N ALA A 236 -9.93 7.02 20.49
CA ALA A 236 -10.59 7.70 21.60
C ALA A 236 -10.53 6.91 22.92
N LYS A 237 -10.52 5.58 22.84
CA LYS A 237 -10.32 4.67 23.97
C LYS A 237 -9.18 3.71 23.65
N PRO A 238 -8.00 3.88 24.26
CA PRO A 238 -6.91 2.93 24.14
C PRO A 238 -7.31 1.54 24.64
N VAL A 239 -6.84 0.51 23.97
CA VAL A 239 -7.15 -0.90 24.31
C VAL A 239 -5.92 -1.51 24.98
N GLU A 240 -6.10 -2.10 26.17
CA GLU A 240 -5.04 -2.88 26.82
C GLU A 240 -4.85 -4.21 26.07
N PRO A 241 -3.62 -4.54 25.68
CA PRO A 241 -3.32 -5.77 24.95
C PRO A 241 -3.50 -7.01 25.81
N ARG A 242 -3.83 -8.12 25.16
CA ARG A 242 -3.91 -9.44 25.79
C ARG A 242 -2.89 -10.39 25.19
N VAL A 243 -2.39 -11.27 26.00
CA VAL A 243 -1.56 -12.38 25.53
C VAL A 243 -2.46 -13.35 24.74
N PHE A 244 -2.10 -13.66 23.51
CA PHE A 244 -2.81 -14.67 22.73
C PHE A 244 -2.31 -16.08 23.11
N VAL A 245 -3.20 -16.92 23.62
CA VAL A 245 -2.83 -18.29 24.00
C VAL A 245 -2.35 -19.04 22.75
N ARG A 246 -1.11 -19.51 22.79
CA ARG A 246 -0.43 -20.17 21.65
C ARG A 246 -0.45 -19.34 20.35
N GLY A 247 -0.46 -18.01 20.45
CA GLY A 247 -0.51 -17.12 19.29
C GLY A 247 -1.88 -16.98 18.60
N ASN A 248 -2.92 -17.65 19.13
CA ASN A 248 -4.25 -17.62 18.56
C ASN A 248 -5.01 -16.34 18.97
N SER A 249 -5.25 -15.44 18.04
CA SER A 249 -6.00 -14.18 18.28
C SER A 249 -7.45 -14.39 18.74
N ARG A 250 -8.05 -15.57 18.48
CA ARG A 250 -9.39 -15.93 18.94
C ARG A 250 -9.41 -16.48 20.37
N ALA A 251 -8.24 -16.73 20.95
CA ALA A 251 -8.09 -17.20 22.34
C ALA A 251 -7.31 -16.16 23.17
N PRO A 252 -7.92 -14.98 23.49
CA PRO A 252 -7.27 -13.95 24.28
C PRO A 252 -7.12 -14.42 25.74
N GLY A 253 -5.88 -14.42 26.24
CA GLY A 253 -5.54 -14.71 27.61
C GLY A 253 -5.55 -13.47 28.52
N LYS A 254 -4.63 -13.42 29.49
CA LYS A 254 -4.53 -12.32 30.45
C LYS A 254 -4.19 -10.99 29.78
N THR A 255 -4.73 -9.91 30.31
CA THR A 255 -4.36 -8.53 29.96
C THR A 255 -2.94 -8.23 30.46
N VAL A 256 -2.16 -7.54 29.68
CA VAL A 256 -0.81 -7.08 30.04
C VAL A 256 -0.71 -5.57 29.84
N PRO A 257 0.00 -4.84 30.73
CA PRO A 257 0.15 -3.41 30.58
C PRO A 257 1.01 -3.08 29.35
N ARG A 258 0.71 -1.95 28.72
CA ARG A 258 1.55 -1.34 27.68
C ARG A 258 2.78 -0.74 28.33
N GLN A 259 3.95 -1.28 28.08
CA GLN A 259 5.21 -0.85 28.71
C GLN A 259 6.39 -1.24 27.83
N PHE A 260 7.57 -0.67 28.10
CA PHE A 260 8.77 -0.98 27.34
C PHE A 260 9.26 -2.41 27.59
N LEU A 261 10.28 -2.85 26.83
CA LEU A 261 10.80 -4.23 26.89
C LEU A 261 11.54 -4.47 28.22
N LEU A 262 11.25 -5.61 28.87
CA LEU A 262 11.90 -6.00 30.12
C LEU A 262 13.42 -6.10 29.99
N ALA A 263 13.90 -6.68 28.87
CA ALA A 263 15.32 -6.86 28.60
C ALA A 263 16.13 -5.56 28.52
N LEU A 264 15.45 -4.42 28.22
CA LEU A 264 16.11 -3.13 28.06
C LEU A 264 15.83 -2.17 29.22
N SER A 265 14.80 -2.42 30.04
CA SER A 265 14.39 -1.52 31.13
C SER A 265 14.55 -2.15 32.52
N GLY A 266 14.92 -3.43 32.58
CA GLY A 266 14.95 -4.14 33.87
C GLY A 266 13.55 -4.24 34.52
N ASN A 267 13.55 -4.49 35.83
CA ASN A 267 12.32 -4.69 36.61
C ASN A 267 11.57 -3.37 36.93
N ASP A 268 12.23 -2.21 36.78
CA ASP A 268 11.68 -0.89 37.14
C ASP A 268 10.83 -0.25 36.04
N ARG A 269 10.53 -0.99 34.97
CA ARG A 269 9.70 -0.48 33.86
C ARG A 269 8.29 -0.15 34.35
N LYS A 270 7.79 1.02 33.93
CA LYS A 270 6.45 1.50 34.26
C LYS A 270 5.50 1.34 33.07
N PRO A 271 4.21 1.07 33.33
CA PRO A 271 3.20 1.13 32.28
C PRO A 271 3.09 2.54 31.69
N PHE A 272 2.86 2.61 30.38
CA PHE A 272 2.59 3.87 29.70
C PHE A 272 1.25 4.46 30.14
N GLN A 273 1.21 5.76 30.38
CA GLN A 273 0.07 6.46 30.95
C GLN A 273 -0.65 7.40 29.98
N GLN A 274 0.03 7.88 28.94
CA GLN A 274 -0.50 8.89 28.02
C GLN A 274 -1.09 8.25 26.77
N GLY A 275 -2.41 8.37 26.56
CA GLY A 275 -3.11 7.89 25.38
C GLY A 275 -2.83 6.42 25.10
N SER A 276 -2.38 6.10 23.88
CA SER A 276 -1.96 4.74 23.50
C SER A 276 -0.57 4.34 24.04
N GLY A 277 0.20 5.27 24.58
CA GLY A 277 1.60 5.06 25.00
C GLY A 277 2.62 5.17 23.86
N ARG A 278 2.21 5.56 22.64
CA ARG A 278 3.13 5.63 21.49
C ARG A 278 4.23 6.67 21.68
N LEU A 279 3.91 7.84 22.26
CA LEU A 279 4.91 8.88 22.52
C LEU A 279 5.91 8.42 23.57
N GLU A 280 5.44 7.78 24.65
CA GLU A 280 6.30 7.24 25.71
C GLU A 280 7.19 6.11 25.16
N LEU A 281 6.63 5.23 24.31
CA LEU A 281 7.41 4.21 23.61
C LEU A 281 8.47 4.84 22.70
N ALA A 282 8.12 5.87 21.93
CA ALA A 282 9.07 6.57 21.06
C ALA A 282 10.23 7.19 21.86
N LYS A 283 9.92 7.82 22.99
CA LYS A 283 10.93 8.36 23.92
C LYS A 283 11.82 7.28 24.53
N ALA A 284 11.26 6.12 24.90
CA ALA A 284 12.02 4.99 25.43
C ALA A 284 12.91 4.33 24.35
N ILE A 285 12.51 4.38 23.08
CA ILE A 285 13.35 3.92 21.96
C ILE A 285 14.48 4.92 21.69
N ALA A 286 14.16 6.21 21.60
CA ALA A 286 15.11 7.27 21.21
C ALA A 286 15.72 7.97 22.44
N CYS A 287 16.23 7.20 23.38
CA CYS A 287 16.95 7.72 24.56
C CYS A 287 18.38 7.18 24.62
N ALA A 288 19.24 7.89 25.38
CA ALA A 288 20.64 7.50 25.55
C ALA A 288 20.80 6.18 26.33
N ASP A 289 19.83 5.87 27.19
CA ASP A 289 19.85 4.63 28.00
C ASP A 289 19.48 3.38 27.20
N ASN A 290 18.93 3.55 25.99
CA ASN A 290 18.65 2.42 25.10
C ASN A 290 19.92 2.05 24.31
N PRO A 291 20.58 0.94 24.59
CA PRO A 291 21.85 0.60 23.97
C PRO A 291 21.73 0.24 22.48
N LEU A 292 20.52 -0.04 21.99
CA LEU A 292 20.33 -0.57 20.63
C LEU A 292 20.10 0.53 19.59
N THR A 293 19.42 1.62 19.92
CA THR A 293 19.01 2.60 18.90
C THR A 293 20.19 3.22 18.17
N ALA A 294 21.21 3.67 18.91
CA ALA A 294 22.40 4.24 18.31
C ALA A 294 23.20 3.20 17.51
N ARG A 295 23.37 1.98 18.06
CA ARG A 295 24.05 0.88 17.35
C ARG A 295 23.35 0.49 16.05
N VAL A 296 22.05 0.33 16.06
CA VAL A 296 21.26 0.01 14.86
C VAL A 296 21.39 1.11 13.82
N PHE A 297 21.32 2.37 14.24
CA PHE A 297 21.44 3.51 13.33
C PHE A 297 22.83 3.58 12.70
N VAL A 298 23.87 3.47 13.50
CA VAL A 298 25.28 3.45 13.04
C VAL A 298 25.52 2.27 12.11
N ASN A 299 25.06 1.07 12.46
CA ASN A 299 25.21 -0.12 11.62
C ASN A 299 24.57 0.06 10.22
N ARG A 300 23.38 0.67 10.15
CA ARG A 300 22.71 0.98 8.88
C ARG A 300 23.44 2.05 8.10
N THR A 301 23.94 3.10 8.76
CA THR A 301 24.74 4.15 8.13
C THR A 301 26.04 3.56 7.58
N TRP A 302 26.73 2.75 8.37
CA TRP A 302 27.93 2.03 7.92
C TRP A 302 27.68 1.20 6.66
N MET A 303 26.60 0.42 6.65
CA MET A 303 26.21 -0.40 5.50
C MET A 303 26.00 0.45 4.22
N GLN A 304 25.47 1.67 4.35
CA GLN A 304 25.34 2.59 3.21
C GLN A 304 26.68 3.03 2.64
N PHE A 305 27.69 3.23 3.49
CA PHE A 305 29.03 3.67 3.04
C PHE A 305 29.91 2.50 2.57
N PHE A 306 29.84 1.36 3.23
CA PHE A 306 30.74 0.24 2.99
C PHE A 306 30.10 -0.98 2.31
N GLY A 307 28.81 -0.93 1.97
CA GLY A 307 28.11 -2.01 1.29
C GLY A 307 27.76 -3.22 2.18
N ARG A 308 28.35 -3.33 3.35
CA ARG A 308 28.07 -4.40 4.32
C ARG A 308 27.93 -3.84 5.73
N SER A 309 27.12 -4.50 6.53
CA SER A 309 26.89 -4.11 7.93
C SER A 309 27.99 -4.63 8.86
N LEU A 310 28.24 -3.92 9.97
CA LEU A 310 29.11 -4.40 11.05
C LEU A 310 28.50 -5.60 11.77
N VAL A 311 27.18 -5.56 12.03
CA VAL A 311 26.42 -6.69 12.55
C VAL A 311 25.84 -7.47 11.38
N GLU A 312 26.17 -8.75 11.26
CA GLU A 312 25.82 -9.61 10.12
C GLU A 312 24.31 -9.60 9.81
N SER A 313 23.47 -9.62 10.85
CA SER A 313 22.01 -9.48 10.73
C SER A 313 21.54 -8.07 11.09
N PRO A 314 21.37 -7.14 10.13
CA PRO A 314 21.02 -5.74 10.46
C PRO A 314 19.66 -5.56 11.13
N SER A 315 18.82 -6.59 11.19
CA SER A 315 17.51 -6.60 11.86
C SER A 315 17.48 -7.40 13.17
N ASP A 316 18.55 -8.09 13.54
CA ASP A 316 18.61 -8.89 14.76
C ASP A 316 19.88 -8.57 15.54
N PHE A 317 19.73 -7.82 16.62
CA PHE A 317 20.80 -7.49 17.58
C PHE A 317 20.66 -8.33 18.86
N GLY A 318 19.98 -9.46 18.76
CA GLY A 318 19.74 -10.36 19.88
C GLY A 318 20.79 -11.45 20.02
N VAL A 319 20.56 -12.33 20.97
CA VAL A 319 21.49 -13.41 21.38
C VAL A 319 21.77 -14.46 20.29
N ARG A 320 21.05 -14.47 19.19
CA ARG A 320 21.25 -15.40 18.08
C ARG A 320 22.22 -14.89 17.02
N THR A 321 22.47 -13.59 17.01
CA THR A 321 23.42 -12.98 16.08
C THR A 321 24.82 -13.09 16.66
N PRO A 322 25.81 -13.57 15.89
CA PRO A 322 27.21 -13.60 16.31
C PRO A 322 27.71 -12.21 16.71
N GLU A 323 28.61 -12.16 17.65
CA GLU A 323 29.27 -10.90 18.01
C GLU A 323 30.04 -10.36 16.82
N PRO A 324 29.86 -9.07 16.47
CA PRO A 324 30.54 -8.48 15.34
C PRO A 324 32.06 -8.42 15.55
N LEU A 325 32.83 -8.75 14.53
CA LEU A 325 34.28 -8.66 14.60
C LEU A 325 34.79 -7.26 14.97
N LEU A 326 34.11 -6.23 14.44
CA LEU A 326 34.43 -4.83 14.69
C LEU A 326 33.45 -4.19 15.70
N HIS A 327 33.11 -4.92 16.77
CA HIS A 327 32.16 -4.44 17.79
C HIS A 327 32.65 -3.16 18.49
N GLU A 328 33.96 -3.02 18.73
CA GLU A 328 34.52 -1.81 19.34
C GLU A 328 34.31 -0.58 18.45
N VAL A 329 34.43 -0.73 17.13
CA VAL A 329 34.14 0.36 16.16
C VAL A 329 32.66 0.73 16.20
N LEU A 330 31.77 -0.26 16.22
CA LEU A 330 30.33 -0.02 16.33
C LEU A 330 30.00 0.74 17.61
N ASP A 331 30.57 0.35 18.74
CA ASP A 331 30.30 0.93 20.05
C ASP A 331 30.86 2.35 20.17
N ALA A 332 32.09 2.57 19.69
CA ALA A 332 32.71 3.89 19.66
C ALA A 332 31.92 4.88 18.79
N LEU A 333 31.53 4.46 17.59
CA LEU A 333 30.71 5.31 16.70
C LEU A 333 29.30 5.54 17.27
N ALA A 334 28.69 4.55 17.89
CA ALA A 334 27.37 4.71 18.52
C ALA A 334 27.43 5.67 19.72
N TRP A 335 28.44 5.55 20.54
CA TRP A 335 28.68 6.47 21.66
C TRP A 335 28.92 7.89 21.15
N GLN A 336 29.83 8.07 20.20
CA GLN A 336 30.14 9.39 19.61
C GLN A 336 28.88 10.02 18.98
N PHE A 337 28.08 9.23 18.26
CA PHE A 337 26.85 9.70 17.64
C PHE A 337 25.87 10.27 18.69
N MET A 338 25.72 9.61 19.84
CA MET A 338 24.91 10.12 20.96
C MET A 338 25.50 11.41 21.54
N GLN A 339 26.83 11.47 21.79
CA GLN A 339 27.51 12.66 22.31
C GLN A 339 27.40 13.85 21.35
N ASP A 340 27.39 13.59 20.06
CA ASP A 340 27.21 14.60 19.01
C ASP A 340 25.76 15.09 18.86
N GLY A 341 24.88 14.71 19.77
CA GLY A 341 23.46 15.09 19.75
C GLY A 341 22.66 14.40 18.64
N TRP A 342 23.00 13.14 18.32
CA TRP A 342 22.36 12.34 17.26
C TRP A 342 22.49 12.98 15.87
N SER A 343 23.60 13.67 15.61
CA SER A 343 23.84 14.39 14.35
C SER A 343 24.32 13.45 13.23
N MET A 344 23.43 13.16 12.29
CA MET A 344 23.78 12.39 11.08
C MET A 344 24.92 13.03 10.30
N LYS A 345 24.96 14.36 10.18
CA LYS A 345 26.03 15.07 9.45
C LYS A 345 27.40 14.88 10.08
N LYS A 346 27.46 14.84 11.42
CA LYS A 346 28.73 14.58 12.11
C LYS A 346 29.16 13.13 11.91
N LEU A 347 28.23 12.17 12.07
CA LEU A 347 28.52 10.76 11.82
C LEU A 347 29.02 10.52 10.40
N HIS A 348 28.35 11.08 9.38
CA HIS A 348 28.78 10.98 7.98
C HIS A 348 30.18 11.59 7.79
N ARG A 349 30.47 12.75 8.38
CA ARG A 349 31.80 13.37 8.28
C ARG A 349 32.88 12.48 8.89
N THR A 350 32.63 11.90 10.04
CA THR A 350 33.55 10.95 10.70
C THR A 350 33.88 9.76 9.79
N VAL A 351 32.85 9.18 9.15
CA VAL A 351 33.03 8.05 8.23
C VAL A 351 33.81 8.48 6.99
N LEU A 352 33.40 9.56 6.32
CA LEU A 352 34.00 10.03 5.05
C LEU A 352 35.45 10.49 5.21
N GLN A 353 35.83 11.04 6.38
CA GLN A 353 37.20 11.46 6.67
C GLN A 353 38.09 10.31 7.16
N SER A 354 37.54 9.12 7.38
CA SER A 354 38.32 7.98 7.81
C SER A 354 39.24 7.46 6.68
N GLN A 355 40.43 7.01 7.03
CA GLN A 355 41.31 6.32 6.08
C GLN A 355 40.65 5.08 5.48
N LEU A 356 39.74 4.46 6.21
CA LEU A 356 38.98 3.29 5.75
C LEU A 356 38.10 3.60 4.54
N TYR A 357 37.42 4.76 4.55
CA TYR A 357 36.55 5.17 3.44
C TYR A 357 37.36 5.63 2.22
N GLN A 358 38.59 6.14 2.44
CA GLN A 358 39.47 6.64 1.41
C GLN A 358 40.39 5.55 0.79
N GLN A 359 40.15 4.29 1.14
CA GLN A 359 40.90 3.18 0.54
C GLN A 359 40.45 2.92 -0.91
N ASP A 360 41.41 2.44 -1.70
CA ASP A 360 41.18 1.93 -3.05
C ASP A 360 40.35 0.63 -3.02
N SER A 361 39.59 0.37 -4.04
CA SER A 361 38.90 -0.90 -4.27
C SER A 361 39.88 -2.00 -4.74
N VAL A 362 41.02 -1.64 -5.26
CA VAL A 362 42.09 -2.54 -5.71
C VAL A 362 42.94 -3.01 -4.52
N ALA A 363 42.66 -4.23 -4.07
CA ALA A 363 43.41 -4.82 -2.96
C ALA A 363 44.87 -5.15 -3.33
N GLY A 364 45.80 -4.82 -2.45
CA GLY A 364 47.16 -5.35 -2.51
C GLY A 364 47.23 -6.88 -2.41
N LYS A 365 48.34 -7.51 -2.86
CA LYS A 365 48.48 -8.99 -2.87
C LYS A 365 48.17 -9.63 -1.52
N ASN A 366 48.62 -9.06 -0.42
CA ASN A 366 48.40 -9.59 0.93
C ASN A 366 46.92 -9.55 1.36
N ALA A 367 46.21 -8.46 1.04
CA ALA A 367 44.80 -8.33 1.35
C ALA A 367 43.95 -9.34 0.54
N ARG A 368 44.28 -9.55 -0.73
CA ARG A 368 43.61 -10.55 -1.59
C ARG A 368 43.75 -11.97 -1.09
N THR A 369 44.86 -12.32 -0.46
CA THR A 369 45.14 -13.69 0.02
C THR A 369 44.70 -13.92 1.47
N LYS A 370 44.79 -12.91 2.34
CA LYS A 370 44.52 -13.04 3.77
C LYS A 370 43.10 -12.65 4.17
N ASP A 371 42.49 -11.74 3.43
CA ASP A 371 41.13 -11.25 3.68
C ASP A 371 40.29 -11.28 2.37
N VAL A 372 40.12 -12.49 1.85
CA VAL A 372 39.37 -12.73 0.60
C VAL A 372 37.95 -12.14 0.69
N ALA A 373 37.29 -12.37 1.83
CA ALA A 373 35.91 -11.92 2.08
C ALA A 373 35.83 -10.45 2.54
N ASN A 374 36.94 -9.73 2.59
CA ASN A 374 37.01 -8.34 3.05
C ASN A 374 36.35 -8.10 4.42
N VAL A 375 36.51 -9.04 5.35
CA VAL A 375 35.90 -8.98 6.68
C VAL A 375 36.50 -7.89 7.54
N TYR A 376 37.80 -7.62 7.33
CA TYR A 376 38.56 -6.58 8.02
C TYR A 376 38.54 -5.23 7.30
N ALA A 377 37.70 -5.10 6.25
CA ALA A 377 37.58 -3.90 5.44
C ALA A 377 38.96 -3.38 4.94
N THR A 378 39.78 -4.28 4.39
CA THR A 378 41.13 -3.99 3.89
C THR A 378 41.16 -3.29 2.52
N ARG A 379 39.97 -3.08 1.93
CA ARG A 379 39.73 -2.35 0.69
C ARG A 379 38.31 -1.83 0.66
N MET A 380 38.01 -0.85 -0.19
CA MET A 380 36.62 -0.52 -0.52
C MET A 380 36.00 -1.65 -1.35
N GLU A 381 34.70 -1.86 -1.15
CA GLU A 381 33.94 -2.80 -1.96
C GLU A 381 33.31 -2.06 -3.13
N ARG A 382 33.51 -2.58 -4.35
CA ARG A 382 32.81 -2.10 -5.54
C ARG A 382 31.32 -2.38 -5.40
N ARG A 383 30.50 -1.37 -5.61
CA ARG A 383 29.07 -1.47 -5.49
C ARG A 383 28.37 -0.96 -6.73
N ARG A 384 27.42 -1.71 -7.21
CA ARG A 384 26.54 -1.20 -8.25
C ARG A 384 25.66 -0.08 -7.68
N LEU A 385 25.43 0.96 -8.47
CA LEU A 385 24.46 2.00 -8.15
C LEU A 385 23.04 1.39 -8.01
N GLU A 386 22.33 1.83 -6.99
CA GLU A 386 20.90 1.56 -6.88
C GLU A 386 20.15 2.32 -7.98
N PHE A 387 18.95 1.85 -8.34
CA PHE A 387 18.14 2.43 -9.43
C PHE A 387 18.02 3.95 -9.34
N GLU A 388 17.74 4.45 -8.14
CA GLU A 388 17.55 5.89 -7.93
C GLU A 388 18.82 6.70 -8.20
N ALA A 389 19.93 6.20 -7.72
CA ALA A 389 21.25 6.84 -7.96
C ALA A 389 21.68 6.72 -9.42
N MET A 390 21.50 5.54 -10.03
CA MET A 390 21.80 5.31 -11.45
C MET A 390 20.97 6.24 -12.35
N ARG A 391 19.66 6.32 -12.13
CA ARG A 391 18.77 7.20 -12.90
C ARG A 391 19.18 8.67 -12.75
N ASP A 392 19.45 9.10 -11.51
CA ASP A 392 19.86 10.47 -11.24
C ASP A 392 21.26 10.76 -11.85
N ALA A 393 22.17 9.77 -11.86
CA ALA A 393 23.47 9.90 -12.54
C ALA A 393 23.31 10.07 -14.06
N VAL A 394 22.45 9.25 -14.71
CA VAL A 394 22.16 9.39 -16.15
C VAL A 394 21.63 10.79 -16.48
N LEU A 395 20.75 11.35 -15.65
CA LEU A 395 20.24 12.71 -15.83
C LEU A 395 21.29 13.78 -15.50
N ALA A 396 22.15 13.53 -14.53
CA ALA A 396 23.18 14.50 -14.11
C ALA A 396 24.27 14.67 -15.17
N VAL A 397 24.77 13.56 -15.73
CA VAL A 397 25.82 13.63 -16.77
C VAL A 397 25.33 14.27 -18.06
N SER A 398 24.04 14.27 -18.33
CA SER A 398 23.41 14.94 -19.47
C SER A 398 22.88 16.36 -19.16
N ASP A 399 23.26 16.96 -18.01
CA ASP A 399 22.74 18.25 -17.52
C ASP A 399 21.21 18.38 -17.48
N SER A 400 20.53 17.23 -17.38
CA SER A 400 19.07 17.18 -17.37
C SER A 400 18.48 17.10 -15.95
N LEU A 401 19.30 16.89 -14.91
CA LEU A 401 18.83 16.67 -13.55
C LEU A 401 18.32 17.96 -12.90
N ASP A 402 17.05 17.95 -12.49
CA ASP A 402 16.45 19.02 -11.68
C ASP A 402 16.71 18.77 -10.18
N LEU A 403 17.47 19.68 -9.57
CA LEU A 403 17.86 19.63 -8.15
C LEU A 403 16.85 20.33 -7.22
N GLN A 404 15.71 20.81 -7.73
CA GLN A 404 14.70 21.46 -6.90
C GLN A 404 14.30 20.56 -5.73
N THR A 405 14.31 21.10 -4.52
CA THR A 405 13.93 20.40 -3.30
C THR A 405 12.44 20.60 -2.97
N GLY A 406 11.81 19.56 -2.40
CA GLY A 406 10.41 19.63 -1.99
C GLY A 406 9.41 19.56 -3.16
N GLY A 407 8.16 19.93 -2.92
CA GLY A 407 7.09 19.90 -3.92
C GLY A 407 6.42 18.54 -4.08
N HIS A 408 5.56 18.45 -5.10
CA HIS A 408 4.78 17.25 -5.37
C HIS A 408 5.64 16.09 -5.89
N PRO A 409 5.21 14.83 -5.65
CA PRO A 409 5.89 13.67 -6.21
C PRO A 409 5.77 13.64 -7.73
N ALA A 410 6.79 13.07 -8.39
CA ALA A 410 6.89 13.01 -9.84
C ALA A 410 6.67 11.60 -10.38
N GLU A 411 6.01 11.48 -11.54
CA GLU A 411 5.90 10.23 -12.29
C GLU A 411 7.22 9.94 -13.01
N LEU A 412 7.97 8.93 -12.56
CA LEU A 412 9.31 8.65 -13.08
C LEU A 412 9.32 7.85 -14.39
N PHE A 413 8.27 7.05 -14.64
CA PHE A 413 8.23 6.06 -15.73
C PHE A 413 7.30 6.44 -16.88
N LYS A 414 6.71 7.63 -16.83
CA LYS A 414 5.79 8.13 -17.86
C LYS A 414 6.48 9.22 -18.70
N GLN A 415 6.34 9.11 -20.03
CA GLN A 415 6.78 10.19 -20.93
C GLN A 415 5.81 11.39 -20.90
N PRO A 416 6.31 12.62 -20.97
CA PRO A 416 7.74 12.99 -20.93
C PRO A 416 8.33 12.67 -19.55
N PHE A 417 9.56 12.11 -19.54
CA PHE A 417 10.18 11.68 -18.30
C PHE A 417 10.49 12.88 -17.39
N SER A 418 10.15 12.73 -16.11
CA SER A 418 10.50 13.72 -15.10
C SER A 418 12.02 13.87 -14.99
N LYS A 419 12.49 15.11 -14.95
CA LYS A 419 13.89 15.46 -14.73
C LYS A 419 14.26 15.57 -13.24
N ARG A 420 13.28 15.50 -12.34
CA ARG A 420 13.48 15.57 -10.89
C ARG A 420 14.23 14.35 -10.38
N ARG A 421 14.94 14.54 -9.25
CA ARG A 421 15.62 13.42 -8.58
C ARG A 421 14.64 12.28 -8.29
N ALA A 422 15.10 11.05 -8.42
CA ALA A 422 14.31 9.84 -8.16
C ALA A 422 13.75 9.77 -6.73
N LEU A 423 14.39 10.46 -5.78
CA LEU A 423 13.91 10.64 -4.41
C LEU A 423 12.47 11.21 -4.35
N TYR A 424 12.08 12.03 -5.32
CA TYR A 424 10.75 12.62 -5.43
C TYR A 424 9.77 11.79 -6.28
N GLY A 425 10.15 10.56 -6.64
CA GLY A 425 9.29 9.65 -7.40
C GLY A 425 8.04 9.26 -6.62
N PHE A 426 6.90 9.23 -7.30
CA PHE A 426 5.65 8.76 -6.71
C PHE A 426 5.71 7.25 -6.45
N ILE A 427 5.51 6.84 -5.20
CA ILE A 427 5.45 5.44 -4.77
C ILE A 427 4.05 5.10 -4.29
N ASP A 428 3.34 4.30 -5.09
CA ASP A 428 2.12 3.62 -4.65
C ASP A 428 2.51 2.32 -3.93
N ARG A 429 2.31 2.28 -2.61
CA ARG A 429 2.68 1.13 -1.77
C ARG A 429 2.02 -0.16 -2.21
N GLN A 430 0.79 -0.09 -2.73
CA GLN A 430 0.04 -1.27 -3.18
C GLN A 430 0.34 -1.67 -4.62
N ASN A 431 0.99 -0.78 -5.39
CA ASN A 431 1.24 -0.98 -6.81
C ASN A 431 2.63 -0.46 -7.20
N LEU A 432 3.66 -1.05 -6.62
CA LEU A 432 5.05 -0.70 -6.92
C LEU A 432 5.36 -1.05 -8.38
N PRO A 433 5.87 -0.10 -9.19
CA PRO A 433 6.29 -0.36 -10.56
C PRO A 433 7.29 -1.51 -10.66
N SER A 434 7.17 -2.31 -11.73
CA SER A 434 8.04 -3.49 -11.96
C SER A 434 9.51 -3.14 -12.02
N THR A 435 9.88 -1.99 -12.61
CA THR A 435 11.26 -1.50 -12.68
C THR A 435 11.90 -1.39 -11.30
N PHE A 436 11.20 -0.83 -10.32
CA PHE A 436 11.71 -0.78 -8.95
C PHE A 436 12.00 -2.18 -8.37
N ARG A 437 11.12 -3.15 -8.65
CA ARG A 437 11.33 -4.54 -8.20
C ARG A 437 12.51 -5.19 -8.91
N THR A 438 12.67 -4.93 -10.21
CA THR A 438 13.82 -5.42 -11.00
C THR A 438 15.15 -4.91 -10.44
N PHE A 439 15.16 -3.71 -9.87
CA PHE A 439 16.33 -3.10 -9.24
C PHE A 439 16.34 -3.23 -7.70
N ASP A 440 15.76 -4.28 -7.18
CA ASP A 440 15.81 -4.66 -5.76
C ASP A 440 15.27 -3.62 -4.77
N MET A 441 14.36 -2.73 -5.20
CA MET A 441 13.71 -1.82 -4.26
C MET A 441 12.94 -2.61 -3.22
N ALA A 442 13.15 -2.29 -1.96
CA ALA A 442 12.44 -2.92 -0.86
C ALA A 442 10.93 -2.72 -0.97
N SER A 443 10.14 -3.76 -0.66
CA SER A 443 8.68 -3.63 -0.63
C SER A 443 8.26 -2.61 0.42
N PRO A 444 7.45 -1.60 0.06
CA PRO A 444 6.95 -0.63 1.04
C PRO A 444 6.05 -1.23 2.12
N ASP A 445 5.54 -2.45 1.91
CA ASP A 445 4.62 -3.14 2.82
C ASP A 445 5.31 -4.15 3.75
N ALA A 446 6.61 -4.39 3.57
CA ALA A 446 7.37 -5.35 4.34
C ALA A 446 8.58 -4.72 5.03
N HIS A 447 8.96 -5.28 6.19
CA HIS A 447 10.22 -4.93 6.81
C HIS A 447 11.39 -5.39 5.93
N SER A 448 12.29 -4.47 5.62
CA SER A 448 13.53 -4.76 4.91
C SER A 448 14.72 -4.20 5.70
N PRO A 449 15.58 -5.04 6.26
CA PRO A 449 16.73 -4.59 7.03
C PRO A 449 17.82 -4.00 6.12
N GLN A 450 17.93 -4.52 4.92
CA GLN A 450 18.83 -4.06 3.86
C GLN A 450 18.18 -4.29 2.50
N ARG A 451 18.64 -3.56 1.50
CA ARG A 451 18.28 -3.81 0.11
C ARG A 451 19.07 -5.01 -0.41
N LEU A 452 18.44 -5.88 -1.16
CA LEU A 452 19.15 -6.90 -1.92
C LEU A 452 19.98 -6.23 -3.01
N ASN A 453 21.04 -6.89 -3.46
CA ASN A 453 21.84 -6.43 -4.58
C ASN A 453 22.03 -7.62 -5.55
N THR A 454 21.00 -7.81 -6.40
CA THR A 454 21.02 -8.88 -7.39
C THR A 454 21.51 -8.36 -8.75
N THR A 455 22.10 -9.24 -9.54
CA THR A 455 22.44 -8.96 -10.93
C THR A 455 21.57 -9.83 -11.81
N VAL A 456 20.60 -9.22 -12.49
CA VAL A 456 19.67 -9.92 -13.39
C VAL A 456 19.69 -9.30 -14.79
N PRO A 457 19.47 -10.09 -15.84
CA PRO A 457 19.52 -9.61 -17.24
C PRO A 457 18.57 -8.43 -17.51
N GLN A 458 17.44 -8.36 -16.82
CA GLN A 458 16.46 -7.29 -16.97
C GLN A 458 17.01 -5.90 -16.61
N GLN A 459 18.00 -5.83 -15.73
CA GLN A 459 18.67 -4.56 -15.36
C GLN A 459 19.55 -4.07 -16.50
N ALA A 460 20.32 -4.97 -17.14
CA ALA A 460 21.10 -4.64 -18.33
C ALA A 460 20.18 -4.26 -19.51
N LEU A 461 19.12 -5.02 -19.74
CA LEU A 461 18.14 -4.70 -20.77
C LEU A 461 17.44 -3.36 -20.55
N PHE A 462 17.24 -2.94 -19.30
CA PHE A 462 16.71 -1.60 -19.00
C PHE A 462 17.68 -0.52 -19.44
N MET A 463 18.98 -0.68 -19.22
CA MET A 463 19.98 0.27 -19.67
C MET A 463 20.12 0.29 -21.19
N MET A 464 20.11 -0.87 -21.81
CA MET A 464 20.29 -1.02 -23.27
C MET A 464 19.08 -0.58 -24.10
N ASN A 465 17.84 -0.74 -23.57
CA ASN A 465 16.62 -0.52 -24.33
C ASN A 465 15.67 0.49 -23.64
N GLY A 466 16.11 1.13 -22.56
CA GLY A 466 15.27 2.05 -21.81
C GLY A 466 15.15 3.42 -22.51
N PRO A 467 13.94 3.87 -22.88
CA PRO A 467 13.77 5.14 -23.63
C PRO A 467 14.33 6.37 -22.88
N LEU A 468 14.42 6.33 -21.56
CA LEU A 468 15.07 7.39 -20.79
C LEU A 468 16.58 7.41 -21.06
N VAL A 469 17.23 6.25 -21.05
CA VAL A 469 18.69 6.16 -21.25
C VAL A 469 19.05 6.56 -22.68
N GLU A 470 18.28 6.09 -23.65
CA GLU A 470 18.41 6.45 -25.06
C GLU A 470 18.29 7.97 -25.27
N GLN A 471 17.26 8.60 -24.69
CA GLN A 471 17.08 10.05 -24.75
C GLN A 471 18.24 10.83 -24.12
N GLN A 472 18.82 10.33 -23.04
CA GLN A 472 19.96 10.98 -22.40
C GLN A 472 21.27 10.74 -23.18
N ALA A 473 21.41 9.59 -23.82
CA ALA A 473 22.53 9.33 -24.75
C ALA A 473 22.53 10.29 -25.95
N GLU A 474 21.35 10.53 -26.54
CA GLU A 474 21.17 11.56 -27.60
C GLU A 474 21.56 12.96 -27.09
N THR A 475 21.14 13.31 -25.86
CA THR A 475 21.49 14.60 -25.25
C THR A 475 22.99 14.74 -25.04
N LEU A 476 23.66 13.69 -24.55
CA LEU A 476 25.12 13.65 -24.35
C LEU A 476 25.89 13.75 -25.67
N ALA A 477 25.43 13.07 -26.72
CA ALA A 477 26.03 13.14 -28.05
C ALA A 477 25.98 14.58 -28.62
N LYS A 478 24.83 15.25 -28.49
CA LYS A 478 24.66 16.65 -28.87
C LYS A 478 25.61 17.56 -28.10
N GLN A 479 25.71 17.37 -26.78
CA GLN A 479 26.63 18.15 -25.95
C GLN A 479 28.10 17.92 -26.34
N ALA A 480 28.48 16.65 -26.57
CA ALA A 480 29.84 16.33 -27.00
C ALA A 480 30.21 17.02 -28.33
N ARG A 481 29.31 17.00 -29.31
CA ARG A 481 29.48 17.70 -30.57
C ARG A 481 29.61 19.23 -30.40
N ASP A 482 28.70 19.80 -29.61
CA ASP A 482 28.56 21.25 -29.51
C ASP A 482 29.68 21.93 -28.66
N HIS A 483 30.24 21.20 -27.68
CA HIS A 483 31.20 21.77 -26.70
C HIS A 483 32.63 21.26 -26.82
N SER A 484 32.91 20.22 -27.61
CA SER A 484 34.19 19.53 -27.58
C SER A 484 35.22 20.04 -28.60
N SER A 485 34.88 20.99 -29.46
CA SER A 485 35.78 21.42 -30.57
C SER A 485 36.35 20.26 -31.38
N GLY A 486 35.62 19.13 -31.47
CA GLY A 486 36.01 17.91 -32.17
C GLY A 486 36.60 16.80 -31.29
N GLU A 487 36.90 17.05 -30.02
CA GLU A 487 37.40 16.04 -29.07
C GLU A 487 36.24 15.34 -28.31
N VAL A 488 35.34 14.69 -29.04
CA VAL A 488 34.10 14.11 -28.48
C VAL A 488 34.35 12.99 -27.47
N ILE A 489 35.38 12.15 -27.67
CA ILE A 489 35.70 11.04 -26.76
C ILE A 489 36.24 11.53 -25.42
N PRO A 490 37.26 12.42 -25.37
CA PRO A 490 37.70 13.03 -24.13
C PRO A 490 36.56 13.75 -23.36
N PHE A 491 35.65 14.42 -24.08
CA PHE A 491 34.51 15.08 -23.47
C PHE A 491 33.60 14.05 -22.78
N LEU A 492 33.22 12.95 -23.46
CA LEU A 492 32.34 11.91 -22.90
C LEU A 492 32.98 11.23 -21.68
N TYR A 493 34.29 10.88 -21.75
CA TYR A 493 34.98 10.25 -20.61
C TYR A 493 35.04 11.16 -19.39
N ASN A 494 35.41 12.42 -19.61
CA ASN A 494 35.45 13.40 -18.52
C ASN A 494 34.06 13.60 -17.90
N ARG A 495 33.01 13.59 -18.71
CA ARG A 495 31.64 13.79 -18.28
C ARG A 495 31.05 12.59 -17.52
N LEU A 496 31.35 11.39 -18.01
CA LEU A 496 30.79 10.15 -17.47
C LEU A 496 31.61 9.57 -16.31
N PHE A 497 32.95 9.66 -16.42
CA PHE A 497 33.89 8.97 -15.52
C PHE A 497 34.78 9.90 -14.72
N ALA A 498 34.69 11.22 -14.95
CA ALA A 498 35.56 12.24 -14.35
C ALA A 498 37.08 12.00 -14.60
N ARG A 499 37.44 11.37 -15.71
CA ARG A 499 38.81 11.11 -16.15
C ARG A 499 38.92 11.27 -17.65
N LEU A 500 40.16 11.38 -18.14
CA LEU A 500 40.45 11.31 -19.58
C LEU A 500 40.52 9.84 -20.04
N PRO A 501 40.20 9.56 -21.31
CA PRO A 501 40.44 8.25 -21.91
C PRO A 501 41.93 7.99 -22.08
N ASP A 502 42.34 6.75 -22.03
CA ASP A 502 43.69 6.38 -22.46
C ASP A 502 43.77 6.26 -24.00
N ALA A 503 44.98 5.92 -24.51
CA ALA A 503 45.20 5.84 -25.95
C ALA A 503 44.40 4.70 -26.61
N GLU A 504 44.22 3.58 -25.92
CA GLU A 504 43.44 2.43 -26.41
C GLU A 504 41.95 2.74 -26.42
N GLU A 505 41.44 3.34 -25.35
CA GLU A 505 40.03 3.79 -25.23
C GLU A 505 39.69 4.83 -26.30
N THR A 506 40.59 5.76 -26.57
CA THR A 506 40.45 6.77 -27.64
C THR A 506 40.36 6.12 -29.01
N MET A 507 41.27 5.17 -29.30
CA MET A 507 41.28 4.44 -30.56
C MET A 507 40.02 3.59 -30.76
N LEU A 508 39.61 2.86 -29.73
CA LEU A 508 38.38 2.06 -29.74
C LEU A 508 37.15 2.94 -29.95
N GLY A 509 37.08 4.09 -29.29
CA GLY A 509 35.99 5.04 -29.43
C GLY A 509 35.84 5.58 -30.85
N HIS A 510 36.94 6.02 -31.47
CA HIS A 510 36.92 6.43 -32.87
C HIS A 510 36.52 5.29 -33.80
N GLY A 511 37.12 4.09 -33.66
CA GLY A 511 36.75 2.92 -34.45
C GLY A 511 35.29 2.53 -34.32
N PHE A 512 34.69 2.66 -33.12
CA PHE A 512 33.27 2.40 -32.90
C PHE A 512 32.41 3.41 -33.69
N ILE A 513 32.66 4.70 -33.52
CA ILE A 513 31.90 5.77 -34.19
C ILE A 513 32.01 5.62 -35.71
N ASP A 514 33.23 5.39 -36.23
CA ASP A 514 33.51 5.23 -37.66
C ASP A 514 32.83 4.00 -38.25
N SER A 515 32.65 2.93 -37.46
CA SER A 515 31.94 1.72 -37.94
C SER A 515 30.47 1.99 -38.21
N TRP A 516 29.85 2.93 -37.52
CA TRP A 516 28.44 3.32 -37.74
C TRP A 516 28.28 4.29 -38.91
N THR A 517 29.31 5.10 -39.22
CA THR A 517 29.29 6.06 -40.33
C THR A 517 29.34 5.41 -41.71
N SER A 518 29.74 4.15 -41.82
CA SER A 518 29.68 3.39 -43.10
C SER A 518 28.25 3.08 -43.56
N ASP A 519 27.28 3.03 -42.67
CA ASP A 519 25.86 2.73 -42.94
C ASP A 519 24.88 3.81 -42.42
N GLY A 520 25.33 4.82 -41.69
CA GLY A 520 24.52 5.84 -41.04
C GLY A 520 25.22 7.22 -40.91
N ASP A 521 24.64 8.09 -40.09
CA ASP A 521 25.19 9.41 -39.82
C ASP A 521 26.20 9.34 -38.65
N PHE A 522 27.21 10.23 -38.64
CA PHE A 522 28.12 10.40 -37.51
C PHE A 522 27.41 10.64 -36.17
N GLU A 523 26.27 11.31 -36.21
CA GLU A 523 25.46 11.58 -35.04
C GLU A 523 24.88 10.27 -34.44
N ASP A 524 24.44 9.34 -35.25
CA ASP A 524 23.94 8.03 -34.81
C ASP A 524 25.06 7.21 -34.15
N GLY A 525 26.27 7.24 -34.74
CA GLY A 525 27.47 6.60 -34.19
C GLY A 525 27.88 7.19 -32.84
N LEU A 526 27.85 8.51 -32.72
CA LEU A 526 28.21 9.22 -31.47
C LEU A 526 27.16 8.96 -30.39
N GLN A 527 25.86 8.95 -30.73
CA GLN A 527 24.81 8.60 -29.80
C GLN A 527 24.94 7.15 -29.33
N ALA A 528 25.16 6.20 -30.24
CA ALA A 528 25.36 4.79 -29.91
C ALA A 528 26.59 4.59 -29.00
N TYR A 529 27.67 5.35 -29.23
CA TYR A 529 28.85 5.31 -28.38
C TYR A 529 28.59 5.89 -26.98
N ALA A 530 27.92 7.03 -26.87
CA ALA A 530 27.52 7.61 -25.60
C ALA A 530 26.61 6.64 -24.81
N HIS A 531 25.70 5.95 -25.52
CA HIS A 531 24.84 4.93 -24.93
C HIS A 531 25.64 3.73 -24.42
N ALA A 532 26.60 3.23 -25.19
CA ALA A 532 27.48 2.14 -24.77
C ALA A 532 28.27 2.48 -23.51
N LEU A 533 28.77 3.72 -23.40
CA LEU A 533 29.48 4.20 -22.20
C LEU A 533 28.56 4.28 -20.98
N LEU A 534 27.29 4.74 -21.13
CA LEU A 534 26.28 4.70 -20.06
C LEU A 534 25.95 3.28 -19.60
N CYS A 535 26.06 2.29 -20.47
CA CYS A 535 25.86 0.87 -20.16
C CYS A 535 27.11 0.19 -19.58
N SER A 536 28.24 0.88 -19.50
CA SER A 536 29.51 0.30 -19.01
C SER A 536 29.47 0.04 -17.50
N ASN A 537 30.28 -0.93 -17.06
CA ASN A 537 30.45 -1.18 -15.63
C ASN A 537 31.05 0.01 -14.89
N GLU A 538 31.94 0.77 -15.51
CA GLU A 538 32.53 1.95 -14.91
C GLU A 538 31.50 3.02 -14.57
N PHE A 539 30.45 3.18 -15.39
CA PHE A 539 29.34 4.08 -15.07
C PHE A 539 28.39 3.52 -14.02
N MET A 540 28.20 2.20 -14.01
CA MET A 540 27.19 1.53 -13.18
C MET A 540 27.67 1.19 -11.77
N PHE A 541 28.97 1.19 -11.51
CA PHE A 541 29.57 0.83 -10.23
C PHE A 541 30.33 2.01 -9.63
N VAL A 542 30.33 2.07 -8.31
CA VAL A 542 31.16 2.98 -7.51
C VAL A 542 32.28 2.16 -6.91
N ASP A 543 33.49 2.64 -7.11
CA ASP A 543 34.74 2.12 -6.53
C ASP A 543 34.98 2.65 -5.13
#